data_946f35f6e21ae54342cd23f9ff6f905d
#
_entry.id   946f35f6e21ae54342cd23f9ff6f905d
#
_cell.length_a   1.000
_cell.length_b   1.000
_cell.length_c   1.000
_cell.angle_alpha   90.00
_cell.angle_beta   90.00
_cell.angle_gamma   90.00
#
_symmetry.space_group_name_H-M   'P 1'
#
loop_
_entity.id
_entity.type
_entity.pdbx_description
1 polymer ?
#
loop_
_entity_poly.entity_id
_entity_poly.type
_entity_poly.pdbx_seq_one_letter_code
_entity_poly.pdbx_strand_id
1 'polypeptide(L)'
;MDELDRKIIALLQLDGRASNAKIAREVGVSEGTVRRRLRRLVTDDVVKIIAVPNLEKLGYATTALIGLQTGPGKSDSVAEQIAKLDEAHYVAI
;
A
#
# COMPACT_ATOMS: atom_id res chain seq x y z
N MET A 1 -0.11 6.46 15.51
CA MET A 1 -1.05 6.76 14.41
C MET A 1 -2.35 7.29 14.98
N ASP A 2 -2.73 8.47 14.56
CA ASP A 2 -3.93 9.15 15.07
C ASP A 2 -5.08 9.10 14.05
N GLU A 3 -6.18 9.77 14.37
CA GLU A 3 -7.38 9.79 13.53
C GLU A 3 -7.13 10.45 12.16
N LEU A 4 -6.29 11.48 12.12
CA LEU A 4 -5.93 12.12 10.86
C LEU A 4 -5.20 11.14 9.94
N ASP A 5 -4.25 10.37 10.47
CA ASP A 5 -3.53 9.37 9.70
C ASP A 5 -4.48 8.31 9.14
N ARG A 6 -5.45 7.87 9.93
CA ARG A 6 -6.44 6.89 9.48
C ARG A 6 -7.31 7.43 8.35
N LYS A 7 -7.70 8.69 8.43
CA LYS A 7 -8.48 9.34 7.36
C LYS A 7 -7.68 9.45 6.06
N ILE A 8 -6.41 9.81 6.16
CA ILE A 8 -5.53 9.87 4.98
C ILE A 8 -5.42 8.49 4.33
N ILE A 9 -5.19 7.45 5.12
CA ILE A 9 -5.09 6.08 4.61
C ILE A 9 -6.40 5.66 3.95
N ALA A 10 -7.55 5.94 4.56
CA ALA A 10 -8.85 5.58 4.01
C ALA A 10 -9.10 6.21 2.64
N LEU A 11 -8.73 7.49 2.47
CA LEU A 11 -8.85 8.17 1.18
C LEU A 11 -7.94 7.55 0.12
N LEU A 12 -6.72 7.20 0.48
CA LEU A 12 -5.78 6.56 -0.45
C LEU A 12 -6.21 5.15 -0.81
N GLN A 13 -6.90 4.44 0.06
CA GLN A 13 -7.47 3.13 -0.25
C GLN A 13 -8.58 3.22 -1.29
N LEU A 14 -9.33 4.32 -1.32
CA LEU A 14 -10.35 4.57 -2.32
C LEU A 14 -9.76 5.07 -3.65
N ASP A 15 -8.70 5.88 -3.56
CA ASP A 15 -8.03 6.44 -4.73
C ASP A 15 -6.54 6.64 -4.42
N GLY A 16 -5.72 5.68 -4.82
CA GLY A 16 -4.27 5.72 -4.60
C GLY A 16 -3.56 6.85 -5.35
N ARG A 17 -4.24 7.52 -6.29
CA ARG A 17 -3.70 8.65 -7.04
C ARG A 17 -4.17 10.00 -6.51
N ALA A 18 -4.90 10.02 -5.39
CA ALA A 18 -5.36 11.27 -4.79
C ALA A 18 -4.17 12.17 -4.46
N SER A 19 -4.24 13.43 -4.89
CA SER A 19 -3.20 14.41 -4.59
C SER A 19 -3.23 14.81 -3.11
N ASN A 20 -2.11 15.29 -2.62
CA ASN A 20 -2.06 15.83 -1.26
C ASN A 20 -3.04 16.98 -1.08
N ALA A 21 -3.23 17.81 -2.11
CA ALA A 21 -4.20 18.90 -2.07
C ALA A 21 -5.64 18.40 -1.94
N LYS A 22 -6.00 17.36 -2.67
CA LYS A 22 -7.33 16.75 -2.57
C LYS A 22 -7.55 16.15 -1.19
N ILE A 23 -6.60 15.39 -0.69
CA ILE A 23 -6.68 14.78 0.64
C ILE A 23 -6.83 15.88 1.70
N ALA A 24 -6.03 16.94 1.61
CA ALA A 24 -6.06 18.05 2.56
C ALA A 24 -7.46 18.69 2.64
N ARG A 25 -8.09 18.92 1.49
CA ARG A 25 -9.46 19.46 1.45
C ARG A 25 -10.47 18.52 2.10
N GLU A 26 -10.34 17.23 1.85
CA GLU A 26 -11.28 16.22 2.38
C GLU A 26 -11.17 16.10 3.90
N VAL A 27 -9.96 16.18 4.44
CA VAL A 27 -9.74 15.98 5.89
C VAL A 27 -9.63 17.29 6.67
N GLY A 28 -9.65 18.45 6.00
CA GLY A 28 -9.69 19.75 6.66
C GLY A 28 -8.37 20.23 7.23
N VAL A 29 -7.24 19.90 6.62
CA VAL A 29 -5.91 20.34 7.03
C VAL A 29 -5.14 20.93 5.85
N SER A 30 -3.95 21.46 6.08
CA SER A 30 -3.10 21.98 5.02
C SER A 30 -2.47 20.85 4.19
N GLU A 31 -2.13 21.16 2.95
CA GLU A 31 -1.41 20.22 2.07
C GLU A 31 -0.07 19.80 2.68
N GLY A 32 0.65 20.75 3.30
CA GLY A 32 1.92 20.45 3.97
C GLY A 32 1.77 19.47 5.12
N THR A 33 0.65 19.53 5.85
CA THR A 33 0.34 18.58 6.92
C THR A 33 0.14 17.18 6.32
N VAL A 34 -0.62 17.05 5.25
CA VAL A 34 -0.82 15.76 4.57
C VAL A 34 0.52 15.20 4.09
N ARG A 35 1.35 16.05 3.45
CA ARG A 35 2.66 15.63 2.94
C ARG A 35 3.53 15.06 4.05
N ARG A 36 3.63 15.74 5.19
CA ARG A 36 4.44 15.29 6.32
C ARG A 36 3.91 14.00 6.92
N ARG A 37 2.59 13.91 7.10
CA ARG A 37 1.97 12.72 7.67
C ARG A 37 2.15 11.50 6.76
N LEU A 38 1.91 11.66 5.47
CA LEU A 38 2.06 10.58 4.51
C LEU A 38 3.51 10.13 4.41
N ARG A 39 4.47 11.06 4.41
CA ARG A 39 5.89 10.71 4.41
C ARG A 39 6.25 9.86 5.61
N ARG A 40 5.77 10.21 6.80
CA ARG A 40 6.01 9.42 8.01
C ARG A 40 5.38 8.04 7.90
N LEU A 41 4.15 7.95 7.44
CA LEU A 41 3.45 6.67 7.28
C LEU A 41 4.20 5.73 6.33
N VAL A 42 4.73 6.26 5.24
CA VAL A 42 5.52 5.48 4.29
C VAL A 42 6.87 5.09 4.89
N THR A 43 7.55 6.01 5.54
CA THR A 43 8.86 5.77 6.16
C THR A 43 8.76 4.72 7.26
N ASP A 44 7.69 4.74 8.04
CA ASP A 44 7.46 3.81 9.15
C ASP A 44 6.82 2.48 8.70
N ASP A 45 6.73 2.24 7.40
CA ASP A 45 6.12 1.03 6.81
C ASP A 45 4.66 0.78 7.22
N VAL A 46 3.93 1.84 7.59
CA VAL A 46 2.50 1.73 7.88
C VAL A 46 1.68 1.66 6.59
N VAL A 47 2.14 2.38 5.56
CA VAL A 47 1.46 2.48 4.27
C VAL A 47 2.45 2.25 3.14
N LYS A 48 2.02 1.54 2.11
CA LYS A 48 2.74 1.41 0.85
C LYS A 48 1.78 1.76 -0.30
N ILE A 49 2.22 2.65 -1.18
CA ILE A 49 1.43 3.02 -2.35
C ILE A 49 1.96 2.22 -3.52
N ILE A 50 1.12 1.41 -4.12
CA ILE A 50 1.49 0.48 -5.17
C ILE A 50 0.44 0.47 -6.28
N ALA A 51 0.84 -0.03 -7.45
CA ALA A 51 -0.08 -0.34 -8.53
C ALA A 51 -0.43 -1.81 -8.48
N VAL A 52 -1.71 -2.12 -8.56
CA VAL A 52 -2.19 -3.51 -8.64
C VAL A 52 -2.66 -3.76 -10.07
N PRO A 53 -1.91 -4.53 -10.87
CA PRO A 53 -2.29 -4.78 -12.25
C PRO A 53 -3.42 -5.81 -12.35
N ASN A 54 -4.18 -5.71 -13.44
CA ASN A 54 -5.10 -6.77 -13.81
C ASN A 54 -4.31 -7.79 -14.66
N LEU A 55 -3.92 -8.89 -14.05
CA LEU A 55 -3.03 -9.86 -14.69
C LEU A 55 -3.67 -10.58 -15.86
N GLU A 56 -4.99 -10.80 -15.85
CA GLU A 56 -5.70 -11.36 -16.99
C GLU A 56 -5.52 -10.48 -18.23
N LYS A 57 -5.67 -9.16 -18.07
CA LYS A 57 -5.50 -8.22 -19.18
C LYS A 57 -4.07 -8.09 -19.65
N LEU A 58 -3.11 -8.47 -18.82
CA LEU A 58 -1.70 -8.51 -19.20
C LEU A 58 -1.28 -9.83 -19.86
N GLY A 59 -2.20 -10.79 -20.02
CA GLY A 59 -1.94 -12.03 -20.74
C GLY A 59 -1.75 -13.25 -19.85
N TYR A 60 -2.04 -13.16 -18.56
CA TYR A 60 -1.97 -14.31 -17.66
C TYR A 60 -3.31 -15.02 -17.62
N ALA A 61 -3.30 -16.34 -17.84
CA ALA A 61 -4.51 -17.14 -17.96
C ALA A 61 -5.23 -17.36 -16.62
N THR A 62 -4.47 -17.44 -15.53
CA THR A 62 -5.00 -17.67 -14.19
C THR A 62 -4.18 -16.89 -13.18
N THR A 63 -4.85 -16.19 -12.26
CA THR A 63 -4.19 -15.45 -11.20
C THR A 63 -4.85 -15.75 -9.86
N ALA A 64 -4.08 -15.62 -8.78
CA ALA A 64 -4.57 -15.75 -7.42
C ALA A 64 -3.91 -14.70 -6.54
N LEU A 65 -4.69 -14.14 -5.62
CA LEU A 65 -4.17 -13.31 -4.54
C LEU A 65 -4.21 -14.13 -3.25
N ILE A 66 -3.04 -14.39 -2.68
CA ILE A 66 -2.88 -15.26 -1.52
C ILE A 66 -2.40 -14.45 -0.33
N GLY A 67 -3.16 -14.49 0.77
CA GLY A 67 -2.76 -13.94 2.04
C GLY A 67 -2.05 -14.99 2.89
N LEU A 68 -0.91 -14.62 3.47
CA LEU A 68 -0.14 -15.51 4.32
C LEU A 68 0.08 -14.86 5.69
N GLN A 69 -0.06 -15.65 6.75
CA GLN A 69 0.35 -15.26 8.08
C GLN A 69 1.70 -15.87 8.39
N THR A 70 2.62 -15.06 8.90
CA THR A 70 3.98 -15.50 9.24
C THR A 70 4.22 -15.33 10.74
N GLY A 71 5.22 -16.05 11.25
CA GLY A 71 5.67 -15.86 12.63
C GLY A 71 6.26 -14.46 12.85
N PRO A 72 6.38 -14.02 14.11
CA PRO A 72 6.95 -12.72 14.43
C PRO A 72 8.34 -12.52 13.80
N GLY A 73 8.54 -11.38 13.14
CA GLY A 73 9.82 -11.02 12.54
C GLY A 73 10.19 -11.79 11.27
N LYS A 74 9.28 -12.59 10.70
CA LYS A 74 9.58 -13.44 9.52
C LYS A 74 8.94 -12.95 8.23
N SER A 75 8.13 -11.87 8.26
CA SER A 75 7.40 -11.41 7.08
C SER A 75 8.33 -11.04 5.91
N ASP A 76 9.42 -10.32 6.19
CA ASP A 76 10.35 -9.91 5.14
C ASP A 76 11.07 -11.12 4.51
N SER A 77 11.51 -12.06 5.33
CA SER A 77 12.19 -13.27 4.87
C SER A 77 11.28 -14.11 3.97
N VAL A 78 10.03 -14.32 4.40
CA VAL A 78 9.05 -15.09 3.62
C VAL A 78 8.72 -14.37 2.31
N ALA A 79 8.54 -13.06 2.35
CA ALA A 79 8.25 -12.26 1.16
C ALA A 79 9.38 -12.33 0.14
N GLU A 80 10.64 -12.28 0.58
CA GLU A 80 11.79 -12.42 -0.31
C GLU A 80 11.84 -13.78 -0.98
N GLN A 81 11.55 -14.85 -0.24
CA GLN A 81 11.51 -16.19 -0.80
C GLN A 81 10.39 -16.35 -1.82
N ILE A 82 9.19 -15.81 -1.54
CA ILE A 82 8.06 -15.85 -2.45
C ILE A 82 8.35 -15.05 -3.72
N ALA A 83 8.97 -13.88 -3.58
CA ALA A 83 9.29 -13.01 -4.73
C ALA A 83 10.25 -13.66 -5.72
N LYS A 84 11.01 -14.69 -5.32
CA LYS A 84 11.90 -15.45 -6.20
C LYS A 84 11.18 -16.48 -7.05
N LEU A 85 9.93 -16.78 -6.76
CA LEU A 85 9.15 -17.72 -7.56
C LEU A 85 8.75 -17.10 -8.90
N ASP A 86 8.88 -17.83 -9.98
CA ASP A 86 8.49 -17.34 -11.31
C ASP A 86 7.00 -17.00 -11.39
N GLU A 87 6.18 -17.68 -10.60
CA GLU A 87 4.73 -17.49 -10.56
C GLU A 87 4.32 -16.28 -9.72
N ALA A 88 5.23 -15.69 -8.94
CA ALA A 88 4.91 -14.52 -8.12
C ALA A 88 5.12 -13.24 -8.92
N HIS A 89 4.03 -12.50 -9.16
CA HIS A 89 4.05 -11.24 -9.91
C HIS A 89 3.95 -10.01 -9.01
N TYR A 90 3.58 -10.22 -7.75
CA TYR A 90 3.34 -9.14 -6.82
C TYR A 90 3.41 -9.69 -5.39
N VAL A 91 4.24 -9.06 -4.55
CA VAL A 91 4.36 -9.40 -3.13
C VAL A 91 4.27 -8.12 -2.31
N ALA A 92 3.42 -8.12 -1.28
CA ALA A 92 3.27 -7.00 -0.34
C ALA A 92 3.32 -7.51 1.09
N ILE A 93 3.82 -6.67 1.96
CA ILE A 93 3.90 -6.94 3.39
C ILE A 93 2.98 -6.00 4.13
#